data_05ff471f9828b517e024d98cf2c6880b
#
_entry.id   05ff471f9828b517e024d98cf2c6880b
#
_cell.length_a   1.000
_cell.length_b   1.000
_cell.length_c   1.000
_cell.angle_alpha   90.00
_cell.angle_beta   90.00
_cell.angle_gamma   90.00
#
_symmetry.space_group_name_H-M   'P 1'
#
loop_
_entity.id
_entity.type
_entity.pdbx_description
1 polymer ?
#
loop_
_entity_poly.entity_id
_entity_poly.type
_entity_poly.pdbx_seq_one_letter_code
_entity_poly.pdbx_strand_id
1 'polypeptide(L)'
;MNPLFKIINRIFMKKQLIFLFLLSVCGIAFSQKKDTLKTEVIRVVKPFAPTVGDAEKISQEPKIDSVAIDKKREVNYTFNSVPVASTFIPEKGAARSLARMPKERFYNNYVSLGFGNYLTPYAEIFAHSNLTKSSDFGGLLKYQASFGDIQDVELESGYSDLSADLFYKQTERYFDWQVTGGIKSEMVNWYGLSDVIDFTPNTINSIDPKQSYGTIYLGGGVNFEEALVHHGELKVINFLDDFKSSEFYVNTNANIEFPVWELLMNSFITVEYVRGSFEEDFQNAAINYNYFNLGFSPNFSFYNEYLSLNVGANLWYSMTNNRDESSKFYAYPNVTASYKLNEENLIAYAGVTGDLQQNTYREFVDANPFVSPTLDIRRTSQPYFGYIGAKGKILSDLSFNFKAGYGSEKDKPLFKLNTAKTNGKIALDDGYAAGNSFKVVYDDVNTIQVFGEVIYDFDNHFKIGGNFEFNSYETNLQEYAWNLPMFKTAIITKYLRTKWYAGADLYFHSDRKDELMIDEAIVTLPTGLERVTPITNSAFVDLNLNAGYYFNDRWSTFLKLNNVLNQNYQDFTNFEVQGFQVLGGFTYRFDFD
;
A
#
# COMPACT_ATOMS: atom_id res chain seq x y z
N MET A 1 -57.27 -21.25 6.79
CA MET A 1 -56.24 -20.20 6.66
C MET A 1 -54.88 -20.86 6.60
N ASN A 2 -54.27 -20.78 5.43
CA ASN A 2 -53.12 -21.60 4.99
C ASN A 2 -51.87 -21.33 5.83
N PRO A 3 -51.18 -22.32 6.40
CA PRO A 3 -49.96 -22.12 7.22
C PRO A 3 -48.83 -21.42 6.47
N LEU A 4 -48.77 -21.52 5.14
CA LEU A 4 -47.79 -20.81 4.31
C LEU A 4 -47.94 -19.28 4.41
N PHE A 5 -49.11 -18.73 4.57
CA PHE A 5 -49.35 -17.30 4.70
C PHE A 5 -48.81 -16.71 6.02
N LYS A 6 -48.78 -17.53 7.09
CA LYS A 6 -48.18 -17.12 8.37
C LYS A 6 -46.64 -17.10 8.33
N ILE A 7 -46.03 -17.98 7.55
CA ILE A 7 -44.59 -18.04 7.40
C ILE A 7 -44.10 -16.86 6.54
N ILE A 8 -44.78 -16.57 5.45
CA ILE A 8 -44.47 -15.45 4.55
C ILE A 8 -44.60 -14.10 5.29
N ASN A 9 -45.68 -13.91 6.07
CA ASN A 9 -45.84 -12.69 6.88
C ASN A 9 -44.78 -12.56 8.00
N ARG A 10 -44.32 -13.67 8.59
CA ARG A 10 -43.24 -13.64 9.57
C ARG A 10 -41.88 -13.26 8.95
N ILE A 11 -41.61 -13.73 7.74
CA ILE A 11 -40.39 -13.38 7.00
C ILE A 11 -40.46 -11.91 6.53
N PHE A 12 -41.63 -11.45 6.10
CA PHE A 12 -41.84 -10.06 5.68
C PHE A 12 -41.72 -9.08 6.86
N MET A 13 -42.30 -9.41 8.02
CA MET A 13 -42.11 -8.60 9.25
C MET A 13 -40.70 -8.58 9.75
N LYS A 14 -39.97 -9.70 9.66
CA LYS A 14 -38.52 -9.71 10.01
C LYS A 14 -37.68 -8.83 9.08
N LYS A 15 -37.99 -8.85 7.78
CA LYS A 15 -37.32 -7.96 6.80
C LYS A 15 -37.63 -6.47 7.05
N GLN A 16 -38.86 -6.14 7.42
CA GLN A 16 -39.23 -4.77 7.78
C GLN A 16 -38.57 -4.32 9.10
N LEU A 17 -38.43 -5.22 10.08
CA LEU A 17 -37.71 -4.91 11.35
C LEU A 17 -36.22 -4.69 11.14
N ILE A 18 -35.60 -5.48 10.26
CA ILE A 18 -34.17 -5.29 9.88
C ILE A 18 -34.00 -3.98 9.10
N PHE A 19 -34.92 -3.64 8.22
CA PHE A 19 -34.89 -2.38 7.47
C PHE A 19 -35.14 -1.17 8.37
N LEU A 20 -36.04 -1.28 9.36
CA LEU A 20 -36.25 -0.24 10.39
C LEU A 20 -35.04 -0.10 11.33
N PHE A 21 -34.40 -1.21 11.67
CA PHE A 21 -33.17 -1.18 12.49
C PHE A 21 -32.02 -0.53 11.72
N LEU A 22 -31.85 -0.83 10.44
CA LEU A 22 -30.88 -0.16 9.57
C LEU A 22 -31.19 1.34 9.41
N LEU A 23 -32.46 1.72 9.27
CA LEU A 23 -32.88 3.12 9.23
C LEU A 23 -32.67 3.85 10.58
N SER A 24 -32.86 3.17 11.71
CA SER A 24 -32.61 3.77 13.03
C SER A 24 -31.12 3.97 13.30
N VAL A 25 -30.25 3.08 12.83
CA VAL A 25 -28.79 3.24 12.89
C VAL A 25 -28.34 4.40 12.01
N CYS A 26 -28.92 4.56 10.81
CA CYS A 26 -28.69 5.75 9.98
C CYS A 26 -29.19 7.04 10.61
N GLY A 27 -30.33 7.00 11.33
CA GLY A 27 -30.90 8.20 12.01
C GLY A 27 -30.06 8.71 13.18
N ILE A 28 -29.32 7.83 13.86
CA ILE A 28 -28.41 8.21 14.97
C ILE A 28 -27.15 8.88 14.42
N ALA A 29 -26.71 8.50 13.20
CA ALA A 29 -25.53 9.07 12.56
C ALA A 29 -25.71 10.56 12.15
N PHE A 30 -26.94 11.03 11.94
CA PHE A 30 -27.23 12.44 11.60
C PHE A 30 -27.38 13.37 12.80
N SER A 31 -27.34 12.87 14.04
CA SER A 31 -27.57 13.67 15.24
C SER A 31 -26.32 14.21 15.92
N GLN A 32 -25.12 13.95 15.39
CA GLN A 32 -23.89 14.52 15.95
C GLN A 32 -23.23 15.50 14.98
N LYS A 33 -22.99 16.72 15.51
CA LYS A 33 -22.27 17.79 14.81
C LYS A 33 -20.87 17.33 14.43
N LYS A 34 -20.56 17.57 13.16
CA LYS A 34 -19.26 17.65 12.46
C LYS A 34 -18.00 17.17 13.18
N ASP A 35 -17.32 16.26 12.54
CA ASP A 35 -15.87 16.15 12.26
C ASP A 35 -15.46 14.67 12.08
N THR A 36 -14.60 14.27 11.31
CA THR A 36 -13.88 14.35 10.05
C THR A 36 -12.83 13.24 9.87
N LEU A 37 -12.23 13.08 8.72
CA LEU A 37 -11.67 11.91 8.08
C LEU A 37 -10.19 11.81 7.81
N LYS A 38 -9.74 10.64 7.38
CA LYS A 38 -8.38 10.31 6.93
C LYS A 38 -8.20 9.83 5.52
N THR A 39 -7.03 10.21 4.99
CA THR A 39 -6.49 9.73 3.72
C THR A 39 -5.25 8.91 4.01
N GLU A 40 -5.24 7.70 3.51
CA GLU A 40 -4.03 6.91 3.37
C GLU A 40 -3.20 7.53 2.24
N VAL A 41 -2.03 8.04 2.56
CA VAL A 41 -1.06 8.42 1.53
C VAL A 41 -0.51 7.13 0.94
N ILE A 42 -1.11 6.68 -0.15
CA ILE A 42 -0.52 5.60 -0.92
C ILE A 42 0.72 6.18 -1.59
N ARG A 43 1.89 5.91 -1.05
CA ARG A 43 3.13 6.06 -1.80
C ARG A 43 3.02 5.17 -3.04
N VAL A 44 2.75 5.77 -4.19
CA VAL A 44 2.86 5.09 -5.48
C VAL A 44 4.32 5.12 -5.91
N VAL A 45 5.21 4.74 -5.02
CA VAL A 45 6.58 4.34 -5.34
C VAL A 45 6.75 2.95 -4.78
N LYS A 46 6.03 1.99 -5.36
CA LYS A 46 6.44 0.59 -5.26
C LYS A 46 7.30 0.33 -6.48
N PRO A 47 8.59 0.03 -6.33
CA PRO A 47 9.30 -0.65 -7.40
C PRO A 47 8.48 -1.91 -7.70
N PHE A 48 8.05 -2.04 -8.94
CA PHE A 48 7.34 -3.21 -9.41
C PHE A 48 8.29 -4.41 -9.29
N ALA A 49 8.18 -5.15 -8.19
CA ALA A 49 8.66 -6.51 -8.16
C ALA A 49 7.59 -7.34 -8.85
N PRO A 50 7.89 -8.02 -9.97
CA PRO A 50 6.96 -8.96 -10.55
C PRO A 50 6.79 -10.12 -9.57
N THR A 51 5.76 -10.06 -8.74
CA THR A 51 5.26 -11.26 -8.09
C THR A 51 4.68 -12.10 -9.22
N VAL A 52 5.20 -13.30 -9.37
CA VAL A 52 4.52 -14.35 -10.13
C VAL A 52 3.17 -14.50 -9.43
N GLY A 53 2.12 -13.93 -10.03
CA GLY A 53 0.77 -14.14 -9.55
C GLY A 53 0.51 -15.64 -9.56
N ASP A 54 0.00 -16.15 -8.46
CA ASP A 54 -0.41 -17.54 -8.35
C ASP A 54 -1.28 -17.90 -9.55
N ALA A 55 -0.70 -18.69 -10.46
CA ALA A 55 -1.44 -19.28 -11.56
C ALA A 55 -2.28 -20.40 -10.95
N GLU A 56 -3.46 -20.07 -10.45
CA GLU A 56 -4.45 -21.08 -10.11
C GLU A 56 -4.80 -21.84 -11.39
N LYS A 57 -4.51 -23.13 -11.38
CA LYS A 57 -4.91 -24.05 -12.43
C LYS A 57 -6.43 -24.12 -12.43
N ILE A 58 -7.07 -23.43 -13.37
CA ILE A 58 -8.52 -23.53 -13.57
C ILE A 58 -8.81 -24.96 -14.02
N SER A 59 -9.23 -25.81 -13.10
CA SER A 59 -9.83 -27.09 -13.41
C SER A 59 -11.32 -26.85 -13.69
N GLN A 60 -11.64 -26.48 -14.90
CA GLN A 60 -13.01 -26.60 -15.37
C GLN A 60 -13.26 -28.08 -15.73
N GLU A 61 -14.02 -28.76 -14.92
CA GLU A 61 -14.65 -30.01 -15.36
C GLU A 61 -15.66 -29.66 -16.46
N PRO A 62 -15.58 -30.28 -17.63
CA PRO A 62 -16.57 -30.03 -18.68
C PRO A 62 -17.94 -30.46 -18.18
N LYS A 63 -18.86 -29.53 -17.99
CA LYS A 63 -20.27 -29.85 -17.82
C LYS A 63 -20.76 -30.44 -19.12
N ILE A 64 -21.03 -31.72 -19.11
CA ILE A 64 -21.76 -32.36 -20.19
C ILE A 64 -23.21 -31.92 -20.00
N ASP A 65 -23.67 -31.01 -20.84
CA ASP A 65 -25.11 -30.75 -20.95
C ASP A 65 -25.78 -32.06 -21.36
N SER A 66 -26.66 -32.56 -20.51
CA SER A 66 -27.53 -33.67 -20.82
C SER A 66 -28.59 -33.19 -21.83
N VAL A 67 -28.18 -33.16 -23.09
CA VAL A 67 -29.12 -32.99 -24.19
C VAL A 67 -30.08 -34.18 -24.15
N ALA A 68 -31.35 -33.87 -24.17
CA ALA A 68 -32.46 -34.83 -24.15
C ALA A 68 -32.16 -36.04 -25.01
N ILE A 69 -32.34 -37.23 -24.42
CA ILE A 69 -32.20 -38.50 -25.11
C ILE A 69 -33.33 -38.56 -26.14
N ASP A 70 -33.00 -38.23 -27.37
CA ASP A 70 -33.87 -38.51 -28.50
C ASP A 70 -34.00 -40.03 -28.66
N LYS A 71 -35.23 -40.50 -28.69
CA LYS A 71 -35.53 -41.90 -28.82
C LYS A 71 -34.80 -42.49 -30.01
N LYS A 72 -34.00 -43.55 -29.77
CA LYS A 72 -33.38 -44.34 -30.79
C LYS A 72 -34.40 -44.74 -31.84
N ARG A 73 -34.24 -44.21 -33.04
CA ARG A 73 -34.89 -44.73 -34.24
C ARG A 73 -34.21 -46.06 -34.60
N GLU A 74 -34.98 -47.14 -34.65
CA GLU A 74 -34.52 -48.40 -35.26
C GLU A 74 -34.32 -48.18 -36.75
N VAL A 75 -33.08 -48.20 -37.17
CA VAL A 75 -32.73 -48.16 -38.59
C VAL A 75 -32.35 -49.58 -38.97
N ASN A 76 -33.22 -50.23 -39.76
CA ASN A 76 -32.92 -51.51 -40.38
C ASN A 76 -31.96 -51.30 -41.54
N TYR A 77 -30.74 -51.80 -41.41
CA TYR A 77 -29.75 -51.82 -42.48
C TYR A 77 -29.86 -53.12 -43.25
N THR A 78 -30.18 -53.03 -44.52
CA THR A 78 -30.00 -54.14 -45.48
C THR A 78 -28.58 -54.05 -46.05
N PHE A 79 -27.73 -55.00 -45.73
CA PHE A 79 -26.37 -55.06 -46.27
C PHE A 79 -26.42 -55.81 -47.62
N ASN A 80 -26.27 -55.10 -48.73
CA ASN A 80 -25.94 -55.71 -49.99
C ASN A 80 -24.43 -55.85 -50.05
N SER A 81 -23.90 -57.06 -49.82
CA SER A 81 -22.48 -57.35 -49.97
C SER A 81 -22.13 -57.47 -51.47
N VAL A 82 -21.58 -56.42 -52.01
CA VAL A 82 -20.87 -56.49 -53.29
C VAL A 82 -19.41 -56.71 -52.97
N PRO A 83 -18.79 -57.80 -53.34
CA PRO A 83 -17.37 -58.02 -53.15
C PRO A 83 -16.55 -57.11 -54.08
N VAL A 84 -16.14 -55.99 -53.55
CA VAL A 84 -15.18 -55.11 -54.22
C VAL A 84 -13.79 -55.49 -53.72
N ALA A 85 -12.93 -55.98 -54.55
CA ALA A 85 -11.53 -56.21 -54.24
C ALA A 85 -10.87 -54.84 -54.01
N SER A 86 -10.66 -54.52 -52.76
CA SER A 86 -9.93 -53.30 -52.38
C SER A 86 -8.43 -53.51 -52.60
N THR A 87 -7.88 -52.85 -53.58
CA THR A 87 -6.43 -52.78 -53.83
C THR A 87 -5.74 -51.68 -53.02
N PHE A 88 -6.44 -51.08 -52.02
CA PHE A 88 -5.83 -50.10 -51.15
C PHE A 88 -5.08 -50.79 -50.01
N ILE A 89 -3.77 -50.71 -50.03
CA ILE A 89 -2.92 -50.99 -48.90
C ILE A 89 -3.04 -49.78 -47.95
N PRO A 90 -3.55 -49.94 -46.74
CA PRO A 90 -3.61 -48.79 -45.83
C PRO A 90 -2.20 -48.36 -45.46
N GLU A 91 -1.80 -47.15 -45.85
CA GLU A 91 -0.58 -46.55 -45.38
C GLU A 91 -0.66 -46.45 -43.85
N LYS A 92 0.34 -47.06 -43.18
CA LYS A 92 0.48 -46.87 -41.73
C LYS A 92 0.71 -45.40 -41.48
N GLY A 93 -0.27 -44.74 -40.89
CA GLY A 93 -0.13 -43.36 -40.44
C GLY A 93 1.10 -43.22 -39.55
N ALA A 94 2.07 -42.43 -39.95
CA ALA A 94 3.20 -42.08 -39.13
C ALA A 94 2.66 -41.29 -37.91
N ALA A 95 2.83 -41.85 -36.72
CA ALA A 95 2.51 -41.13 -35.48
C ALA A 95 3.37 -39.84 -35.44
N ARG A 96 2.77 -38.69 -35.63
CA ARG A 96 3.45 -37.41 -35.36
C ARG A 96 3.66 -37.35 -33.86
N SER A 97 4.87 -37.57 -33.39
CA SER A 97 5.26 -37.23 -32.04
C SER A 97 5.13 -35.72 -31.89
N LEU A 98 4.22 -35.26 -31.04
CA LEU A 98 4.24 -33.89 -30.56
C LEU A 98 5.59 -33.67 -29.91
N ALA A 99 6.39 -32.77 -30.46
CA ALA A 99 7.61 -32.33 -29.79
C ALA A 99 7.21 -31.83 -28.39
N ARG A 100 7.72 -32.50 -27.37
CA ARG A 100 7.53 -31.99 -25.99
C ARG A 100 8.14 -30.61 -25.95
N MET A 101 7.34 -29.58 -25.63
CA MET A 101 7.90 -28.28 -25.33
C MET A 101 8.94 -28.45 -24.21
N PRO A 102 10.13 -27.87 -24.37
CA PRO A 102 11.10 -27.90 -23.28
C PRO A 102 10.42 -27.34 -22.03
N LYS A 103 10.60 -28.01 -20.88
CA LYS A 103 10.10 -27.51 -19.62
C LYS A 103 10.77 -26.16 -19.37
N GLU A 104 9.98 -25.13 -19.15
CA GLU A 104 10.51 -23.86 -18.65
C GLU A 104 11.25 -24.13 -17.33
N ARG A 105 12.48 -23.66 -17.25
CA ARG A 105 13.30 -23.77 -16.06
C ARG A 105 13.21 -22.46 -15.30
N PHE A 106 12.66 -22.51 -14.10
CA PHE A 106 12.62 -21.39 -13.17
C PHE A 106 13.85 -21.44 -12.28
N TYR A 107 14.46 -20.30 -12.05
CA TYR A 107 15.59 -20.13 -11.15
C TYR A 107 15.11 -19.45 -9.87
N ASN A 108 15.55 -19.96 -8.73
CA ASN A 108 15.13 -19.46 -7.42
C ASN A 108 15.93 -18.24 -6.96
N ASN A 109 17.07 -17.99 -7.54
CA ASN A 109 18.03 -16.97 -7.11
C ASN A 109 18.35 -16.00 -8.24
N TYR A 110 18.65 -14.76 -7.88
CA TYR A 110 19.13 -13.80 -8.86
C TYR A 110 20.05 -12.74 -8.24
N VAL A 111 20.87 -12.17 -9.10
CA VAL A 111 21.65 -10.95 -8.85
C VAL A 111 21.31 -9.97 -9.94
N SER A 112 20.93 -8.76 -9.55
CA SER A 112 20.59 -7.66 -10.46
C SER A 112 21.51 -6.48 -10.14
N LEU A 113 22.26 -6.01 -11.12
CA LEU A 113 23.18 -4.88 -10.97
C LEU A 113 22.87 -3.85 -12.03
N GLY A 114 22.91 -2.58 -11.66
CA GLY A 114 22.63 -1.48 -12.57
C GLY A 114 23.39 -0.22 -12.19
N PHE A 115 23.42 0.71 -13.12
CA PHE A 115 24.00 2.03 -12.93
C PHE A 115 23.20 3.06 -13.75
N GLY A 116 23.04 4.25 -13.18
CA GLY A 116 22.28 5.34 -13.79
C GLY A 116 23.04 6.66 -13.82
N ASN A 117 22.42 7.65 -14.50
CA ASN A 117 22.84 9.03 -14.36
C ASN A 117 22.63 9.47 -12.89
N TYR A 118 23.06 10.67 -12.51
CA TYR A 118 23.15 11.11 -11.10
C TYR A 118 24.01 10.19 -10.22
N LEU A 119 24.99 9.47 -10.82
CA LEU A 119 25.82 8.49 -10.09
C LEU A 119 24.97 7.53 -9.24
N THR A 120 24.01 6.86 -9.91
CA THR A 120 23.03 6.00 -9.26
C THR A 120 23.41 4.51 -9.36
N PRO A 121 24.17 3.95 -8.40
CA PRO A 121 24.39 2.51 -8.31
C PRO A 121 23.11 1.80 -7.85
N TYR A 122 22.88 0.62 -8.41
CA TYR A 122 21.78 -0.26 -8.05
C TYR A 122 22.31 -1.70 -7.93
N ALA A 123 21.96 -2.36 -6.83
CA ALA A 123 22.25 -3.78 -6.62
C ALA A 123 21.07 -4.44 -5.89
N GLU A 124 20.65 -5.60 -6.37
CA GLU A 124 19.64 -6.43 -5.72
C GLU A 124 20.07 -7.89 -5.82
N ILE A 125 20.15 -8.57 -4.69
CA ILE A 125 20.58 -9.96 -4.59
C ILE A 125 19.51 -10.71 -3.80
N PHE A 126 18.89 -11.69 -4.42
CA PHE A 126 18.00 -12.62 -3.76
C PHE A 126 18.60 -14.02 -3.82
N ALA A 127 18.72 -14.64 -2.67
CA ALA A 127 19.22 -16.00 -2.52
C ALA A 127 18.29 -16.82 -1.64
N HIS A 128 17.92 -18.00 -2.11
CA HIS A 128 17.00 -18.92 -1.45
C HIS A 128 17.45 -20.35 -1.66
N SER A 129 17.36 -21.16 -0.62
CA SER A 129 17.70 -22.59 -0.67
C SER A 129 16.77 -23.39 0.23
N ASN A 130 16.35 -24.54 -0.25
CA ASN A 130 15.61 -25.51 0.54
C ASN A 130 16.61 -26.33 1.39
N LEU A 131 16.63 -26.10 2.70
CA LEU A 131 17.47 -26.90 3.62
C LEU A 131 16.97 -28.33 3.73
N THR A 132 15.64 -28.50 3.71
CA THR A 132 14.95 -29.80 3.68
C THR A 132 13.74 -29.70 2.74
N LYS A 133 12.97 -30.79 2.60
CA LYS A 133 11.71 -30.75 1.83
C LYS A 133 10.62 -29.86 2.43
N SER A 134 10.76 -29.50 3.70
CA SER A 134 9.78 -28.73 4.46
C SER A 134 10.33 -27.43 5.02
N SER A 135 11.57 -27.07 4.73
CA SER A 135 12.19 -25.86 5.25
C SER A 135 12.91 -25.06 4.17
N ASP A 136 12.62 -23.77 4.17
CA ASP A 136 13.18 -22.77 3.27
C ASP A 136 13.98 -21.74 4.07
N PHE A 137 15.15 -21.37 3.54
CA PHE A 137 15.96 -20.29 4.06
C PHE A 137 16.37 -19.37 2.90
N GLY A 138 16.31 -18.09 3.12
CA GLY A 138 16.73 -17.14 2.09
C GLY A 138 16.94 -15.73 2.62
N GLY A 139 17.39 -14.87 1.72
CA GLY A 139 17.61 -13.48 2.04
C GLY A 139 17.56 -12.59 0.80
N LEU A 140 17.31 -11.31 1.05
CA LEU A 140 17.30 -10.24 0.08
C LEU A 140 18.25 -9.14 0.53
N LEU A 141 19.17 -8.75 -0.34
CA LEU A 141 19.98 -7.55 -0.17
C LEU A 141 19.63 -6.58 -1.29
N LYS A 142 19.28 -5.35 -0.94
CA LYS A 142 18.97 -4.30 -1.89
C LYS A 142 19.75 -3.04 -1.53
N TYR A 143 20.40 -2.45 -2.52
CA TYR A 143 21.08 -1.18 -2.40
C TYR A 143 20.74 -0.29 -3.58
N GLN A 144 20.34 0.94 -3.30
CA GLN A 144 20.12 1.98 -4.28
C GLN A 144 20.58 3.32 -3.70
N ALA A 145 21.33 4.07 -4.48
CA ALA A 145 21.76 5.40 -4.07
C ALA A 145 21.73 6.34 -5.28
N SER A 146 21.79 7.62 -5.01
CA SER A 146 22.04 8.67 -6.01
C SER A 146 22.91 9.73 -5.36
N PHE A 147 24.09 9.98 -5.94
CA PHE A 147 25.07 10.91 -5.42
C PHE A 147 25.24 12.17 -6.30
N GLY A 148 24.46 12.27 -7.37
CA GLY A 148 24.44 13.46 -8.22
C GLY A 148 23.43 14.47 -7.71
N ASP A 149 23.83 15.75 -7.70
CA ASP A 149 22.99 16.84 -7.23
C ASP A 149 21.86 17.18 -8.21
N ILE A 150 20.78 17.68 -7.66
CA ILE A 150 19.65 18.26 -8.40
C ILE A 150 20.09 19.65 -8.87
N GLN A 151 19.75 19.99 -10.12
CA GLN A 151 20.09 21.27 -10.69
C GLN A 151 19.35 22.39 -9.94
N ASP A 152 20.02 23.55 -9.78
CA ASP A 152 19.48 24.75 -9.12
C ASP A 152 19.16 24.57 -7.62
N VAL A 153 19.68 23.50 -6.96
CA VAL A 153 19.60 23.28 -5.52
C VAL A 153 20.93 23.64 -4.86
N GLU A 154 20.89 24.42 -3.80
CA GLU A 154 22.08 24.98 -3.15
C GLU A 154 22.78 23.99 -2.19
N LEU A 155 22.05 23.02 -1.63
CA LEU A 155 22.57 22.02 -0.71
C LEU A 155 22.70 20.65 -1.39
N GLU A 156 23.56 19.79 -0.84
CA GLU A 156 23.67 18.40 -1.30
C GLU A 156 22.30 17.70 -1.26
N SER A 157 21.92 17.03 -2.36
CA SER A 157 20.62 16.38 -2.53
C SER A 157 20.70 14.85 -2.69
N GLY A 158 21.90 14.28 -2.51
CA GLY A 158 22.11 12.84 -2.62
C GLY A 158 21.32 12.02 -1.59
N TYR A 159 21.04 10.76 -1.92
CA TYR A 159 20.39 9.81 -1.02
C TYR A 159 20.94 8.40 -1.18
N SER A 160 20.77 7.57 -0.16
CA SER A 160 21.05 6.13 -0.26
C SER A 160 20.07 5.30 0.58
N ASP A 161 19.71 4.12 0.08
CA ASP A 161 18.88 3.13 0.74
C ASP A 161 19.57 1.76 0.65
N LEU A 162 19.83 1.15 1.79
CA LEU A 162 20.37 -0.21 1.93
C LEU A 162 19.41 -1.03 2.79
N SER A 163 18.91 -2.15 2.28
CA SER A 163 18.17 -3.12 3.07
C SER A 163 18.76 -4.52 2.94
N ALA A 164 18.77 -5.25 4.05
CA ALA A 164 19.15 -6.66 4.09
C ALA A 164 18.14 -7.42 4.95
N ASP A 165 17.48 -8.39 4.35
CA ASP A 165 16.43 -9.19 4.95
C ASP A 165 16.81 -10.66 4.89
N LEU A 166 16.55 -11.39 5.97
CA LEU A 166 16.70 -12.84 6.06
C LEU A 166 15.38 -13.46 6.49
N PHE A 167 15.08 -14.62 5.96
CA PHE A 167 13.91 -15.37 6.37
C PHE A 167 14.23 -16.85 6.50
N TYR A 168 13.51 -17.49 7.41
CA TYR A 168 13.44 -18.93 7.55
C TYR A 168 11.98 -19.33 7.65
N LYS A 169 11.56 -20.31 6.84
CA LYS A 169 10.22 -20.88 6.85
C LYS A 169 10.29 -22.38 7.06
N GLN A 170 9.41 -22.90 7.90
CA GLN A 170 9.26 -24.34 8.16
C GLN A 170 7.78 -24.72 8.02
N THR A 171 7.52 -25.72 7.20
CA THR A 171 6.18 -26.31 7.03
C THR A 171 6.14 -27.65 7.74
N GLU A 172 5.28 -27.76 8.75
CA GLU A 172 4.98 -28.98 9.49
C GLU A 172 3.65 -29.57 9.03
N ARG A 173 3.24 -30.69 9.58
CA ARG A 173 2.02 -31.39 9.14
C ARG A 173 0.72 -30.61 9.40
N TYR A 174 0.66 -29.84 10.49
CA TYR A 174 -0.55 -29.16 10.97
C TYR A 174 -0.36 -27.65 11.15
N PHE A 175 0.83 -27.16 10.94
CA PHE A 175 1.14 -25.73 11.03
C PHE A 175 2.36 -25.39 10.18
N ASP A 176 2.45 -24.16 9.75
CA ASP A 176 3.65 -23.56 9.21
C ASP A 176 4.06 -22.36 10.05
N TRP A 177 5.36 -22.14 10.14
CA TRP A 177 5.88 -20.96 10.80
C TRP A 177 7.05 -20.36 10.03
N GLN A 178 7.22 -19.08 10.23
CA GLN A 178 8.32 -18.35 9.63
C GLN A 178 8.91 -17.34 10.62
N VAL A 179 10.19 -17.09 10.46
CA VAL A 179 10.91 -16.00 11.14
C VAL A 179 11.57 -15.15 10.07
N THR A 180 11.44 -13.84 10.21
CA THR A 180 12.07 -12.85 9.33
C THR A 180 12.83 -11.86 10.19
N GLY A 181 13.95 -11.38 9.71
CA GLY A 181 14.69 -10.32 10.38
C GLY A 181 15.52 -9.56 9.37
N GLY A 182 15.71 -8.29 9.62
CA GLY A 182 16.45 -7.45 8.70
C GLY A 182 16.90 -6.14 9.29
N ILE A 183 17.68 -5.47 8.48
CA ILE A 183 18.19 -4.12 8.74
C ILE A 183 17.91 -3.24 7.53
N LYS A 184 17.61 -1.97 7.78
CA LYS A 184 17.49 -0.94 6.74
C LYS A 184 18.29 0.29 7.18
N SER A 185 19.05 0.86 6.28
CA SER A 185 19.77 2.11 6.49
C SER A 185 19.44 3.06 5.35
N GLU A 186 18.90 4.21 5.69
CA GLU A 186 18.53 5.26 4.75
C GLU A 186 19.29 6.53 5.08
N MET A 187 19.81 7.20 4.05
CA MET A 187 20.39 8.53 4.17
C MET A 187 19.68 9.45 3.19
N VAL A 188 19.26 10.60 3.67
CA VAL A 188 18.62 11.67 2.90
C VAL A 188 19.25 13.01 3.26
N ASN A 189 19.02 14.03 2.46
CA ASN A 189 19.46 15.40 2.76
C ASN A 189 18.24 16.33 2.82
N TRP A 190 18.19 17.22 3.81
CA TRP A 190 17.23 18.31 3.92
C TRP A 190 17.63 19.50 3.04
N TYR A 191 17.65 19.30 1.72
CA TYR A 191 18.11 20.28 0.74
C TYR A 191 17.10 21.37 0.38
N GLY A 192 15.86 21.25 0.84
CA GLY A 192 14.71 22.06 0.40
C GLY A 192 14.67 23.47 0.97
N LEU A 193 15.64 24.32 0.63
CA LEU A 193 15.61 25.73 0.99
C LEU A 193 14.52 26.48 0.21
N SER A 194 13.86 27.43 0.88
CA SER A 194 12.80 28.21 0.26
C SER A 194 13.34 29.41 -0.48
N ASP A 195 12.91 29.64 -1.72
CA ASP A 195 13.24 30.82 -2.53
C ASP A 195 12.73 32.15 -1.94
N VAL A 196 11.84 32.08 -0.96
CA VAL A 196 11.31 33.26 -0.25
C VAL A 196 12.38 33.90 0.65
N ILE A 197 13.34 33.09 1.13
CA ILE A 197 14.41 33.53 2.02
C ILE A 197 15.71 33.73 1.22
N ASP A 198 16.27 34.94 1.26
CA ASP A 198 17.57 35.27 0.64
C ASP A 198 18.73 34.76 1.50
N PHE A 199 19.18 33.52 1.22
CA PHE A 199 20.25 32.88 1.96
C PHE A 199 21.62 33.40 1.55
N THR A 200 22.43 33.82 2.55
CA THR A 200 23.82 34.17 2.30
C THR A 200 24.70 32.90 2.21
N PRO A 201 25.83 32.95 1.45
CA PRO A 201 26.76 31.81 1.38
C PRO A 201 27.23 31.31 2.76
N ASN A 202 27.42 32.23 3.72
CA ASN A 202 27.82 31.86 5.08
C ASN A 202 26.72 31.05 5.80
N THR A 203 25.45 31.42 5.60
CA THR A 203 24.33 30.69 6.17
C THR A 203 24.19 29.31 5.51
N ILE A 204 24.27 29.24 4.17
CA ILE A 204 24.22 27.95 3.43
C ILE A 204 25.33 27.01 3.94
N ASN A 205 26.56 27.50 4.06
CA ASN A 205 27.69 26.70 4.56
C ASN A 205 27.56 26.27 6.04
N SER A 206 26.65 26.85 6.82
CA SER A 206 26.40 26.43 8.19
C SER A 206 25.34 25.32 8.29
N ILE A 207 24.61 25.04 7.22
CA ILE A 207 23.56 24.03 7.20
C ILE A 207 24.18 22.67 6.84
N ASP A 208 24.14 21.71 7.76
CA ASP A 208 24.40 20.30 7.45
C ASP A 208 23.07 19.64 7.10
N PRO A 209 22.77 19.36 5.81
CA PRO A 209 21.48 18.83 5.41
C PRO A 209 21.33 17.32 5.65
N LYS A 210 22.39 16.64 6.05
CA LYS A 210 22.43 15.19 6.11
C LYS A 210 21.62 14.63 7.28
N GLN A 211 20.79 13.63 6.98
CA GLN A 211 20.08 12.81 7.94
C GLN A 211 20.19 11.33 7.57
N SER A 212 20.37 10.49 8.59
CA SER A 212 20.41 9.04 8.40
C SER A 212 19.42 8.36 9.34
N TYR A 213 18.77 7.34 8.82
CA TYR A 213 17.81 6.51 9.55
C TYR A 213 18.26 5.06 9.56
N GLY A 214 18.13 4.41 10.70
CA GLY A 214 18.44 3.00 10.89
C GLY A 214 17.25 2.23 11.42
N THR A 215 16.86 1.16 10.74
CA THR A 215 15.81 0.23 11.20
C THR A 215 16.42 -1.14 11.40
N ILE A 216 16.12 -1.77 12.55
CA ILE A 216 16.40 -3.18 12.81
C ILE A 216 15.07 -3.82 13.18
N TYR A 217 14.72 -4.94 12.56
CA TYR A 217 13.49 -5.63 12.88
C TYR A 217 13.65 -7.14 12.98
N LEU A 218 12.76 -7.74 13.76
CA LEU A 218 12.55 -9.19 13.87
C LEU A 218 11.05 -9.46 13.82
N GLY A 219 10.64 -10.38 12.95
CA GLY A 219 9.26 -10.82 12.81
C GLY A 219 9.15 -12.35 12.90
N GLY A 220 7.99 -12.81 13.30
CA GLY A 220 7.66 -14.24 13.29
C GLY A 220 6.17 -14.43 13.08
N GLY A 221 5.80 -15.45 12.33
CA GLY A 221 4.42 -15.82 12.08
C GLY A 221 4.21 -17.33 12.18
N VAL A 222 3.02 -17.73 12.60
CA VAL A 222 2.59 -19.12 12.65
C VAL A 222 1.15 -19.23 12.12
N ASN A 223 0.92 -20.21 11.27
CA ASN A 223 -0.41 -20.56 10.77
C ASN A 223 -0.73 -21.99 11.19
N PHE A 224 -1.92 -22.21 11.74
CA PHE A 224 -2.42 -23.53 12.12
C PHE A 224 -3.60 -23.92 11.22
N GLU A 225 -3.66 -25.18 10.79
CA GLU A 225 -4.73 -25.65 9.90
C GLU A 225 -6.05 -25.91 10.66
N GLU A 226 -5.98 -26.52 11.85
CA GLU A 226 -7.16 -26.92 12.63
C GLU A 226 -6.97 -26.58 14.11
N ALA A 227 -6.98 -25.28 14.47
CA ALA A 227 -6.82 -24.85 15.85
C ALA A 227 -7.73 -23.66 16.15
N LEU A 228 -7.97 -23.39 17.43
CA LEU A 228 -8.67 -22.19 17.88
C LEU A 228 -7.98 -20.89 17.39
N VAL A 229 -6.66 -20.90 17.37
CA VAL A 229 -5.84 -19.83 16.79
C VAL A 229 -5.42 -20.27 15.39
N HIS A 230 -5.90 -19.58 14.36
CA HIS A 230 -5.55 -19.87 12.97
C HIS A 230 -4.25 -19.22 12.53
N HIS A 231 -4.01 -18.00 13.00
CA HIS A 231 -2.83 -17.23 12.65
C HIS A 231 -2.33 -16.45 13.86
N GLY A 232 -1.02 -16.37 14.00
CA GLY A 232 -0.36 -15.51 14.97
C GLY A 232 0.86 -14.85 14.35
N GLU A 233 1.05 -13.56 14.59
CA GLU A 233 2.19 -12.79 14.11
C GLU A 233 2.74 -11.92 15.24
N LEU A 234 4.05 -11.81 15.31
CA LEU A 234 4.79 -10.90 16.18
C LEU A 234 5.80 -10.14 15.33
N LYS A 235 5.87 -8.83 15.50
CA LYS A 235 6.88 -7.97 14.89
C LYS A 235 7.47 -7.01 15.93
N VAL A 236 8.78 -6.95 15.98
CA VAL A 236 9.55 -6.06 16.85
C VAL A 236 10.44 -5.20 15.96
N ILE A 237 10.40 -3.89 16.15
CA ILE A 237 11.17 -2.93 15.37
C ILE A 237 11.88 -1.99 16.32
N ASN A 238 13.14 -1.70 16.03
CA ASN A 238 13.89 -0.60 16.64
C ASN A 238 14.32 0.36 15.52
N PHE A 239 13.96 1.62 15.68
CA PHE A 239 14.23 2.70 14.72
C PHE A 239 15.06 3.78 15.39
N LEU A 240 16.08 4.29 14.70
CA LEU A 240 17.07 5.24 15.21
C LEU A 240 17.39 6.27 14.13
N ASP A 241 17.87 7.45 14.54
CA ASP A 241 18.41 8.46 13.63
C ASP A 241 19.75 9.06 14.12
N ASP A 242 20.35 9.95 13.33
CA ASP A 242 21.61 10.63 13.66
C ASP A 242 21.44 11.69 14.77
N PHE A 243 20.21 12.13 15.08
CA PHE A 243 19.87 13.10 16.12
C PHE A 243 19.52 12.45 17.46
N LYS A 244 19.95 11.19 17.67
CA LYS A 244 19.70 10.39 18.88
C LYS A 244 18.23 10.13 19.17
N SER A 245 17.34 10.31 18.19
CA SER A 245 15.97 9.88 18.33
C SER A 245 15.92 8.36 18.28
N SER A 246 15.00 7.79 19.04
CA SER A 246 14.81 6.34 19.08
C SER A 246 13.34 5.97 19.22
N GLU A 247 12.93 4.91 18.51
CA GLU A 247 11.61 4.35 18.65
C GLU A 247 11.66 2.83 18.69
N PHE A 248 11.03 2.26 19.70
CA PHE A 248 10.85 0.83 19.86
C PHE A 248 9.36 0.48 19.67
N TYR A 249 9.07 -0.38 18.72
CA TYR A 249 7.71 -0.78 18.36
C TYR A 249 7.56 -2.29 18.40
N VAL A 250 6.48 -2.75 19.03
CA VAL A 250 6.05 -4.16 19.04
C VAL A 250 4.62 -4.24 18.58
N ASN A 251 4.35 -5.12 17.64
CA ASN A 251 3.01 -5.45 17.18
C ASN A 251 2.81 -6.96 17.20
N THR A 252 1.71 -7.39 17.77
CA THR A 252 1.30 -8.81 17.81
C THR A 252 -0.15 -8.91 17.38
N ASN A 253 -0.40 -9.77 16.42
CA ASN A 253 -1.73 -10.05 15.91
C ASN A 253 -2.03 -11.54 16.05
N ALA A 254 -3.22 -11.88 16.51
CA ALA A 254 -3.71 -13.26 16.54
C ALA A 254 -5.13 -13.32 15.96
N ASN A 255 -5.35 -14.26 15.04
CA ASN A 255 -6.68 -14.59 14.55
C ASN A 255 -7.21 -15.80 15.29
N ILE A 256 -8.37 -15.66 15.93
CA ILE A 256 -9.02 -16.69 16.71
C ILE A 256 -10.41 -16.94 16.15
N GLU A 257 -10.74 -18.20 15.94
CA GLU A 257 -12.06 -18.61 15.48
C GLU A 257 -12.69 -19.59 16.47
N PHE A 258 -13.88 -19.26 16.95
CA PHE A 258 -14.61 -20.12 17.89
C PHE A 258 -16.13 -20.03 17.74
N PRO A 259 -16.85 -21.11 18.06
CA PRO A 259 -18.31 -21.12 17.96
C PRO A 259 -18.93 -20.29 19.08
N VAL A 260 -19.86 -19.40 18.68
CA VAL A 260 -20.75 -18.66 19.58
C VAL A 260 -22.18 -19.00 19.18
N TRP A 261 -22.89 -19.76 19.99
CA TRP A 261 -24.17 -20.39 19.64
C TRP A 261 -24.06 -21.23 18.36
N GLU A 262 -24.83 -20.89 17.34
CA GLU A 262 -24.84 -21.58 16.03
C GLU A 262 -23.95 -20.86 14.98
N LEU A 263 -23.25 -19.82 15.37
CA LEU A 263 -22.42 -19.00 14.49
C LEU A 263 -20.94 -19.17 14.81
N LEU A 264 -20.10 -19.05 13.80
CA LEU A 264 -18.67 -19.02 13.96
C LEU A 264 -18.22 -17.54 14.06
N MET A 265 -17.61 -17.19 15.19
CA MET A 265 -17.06 -15.86 15.40
C MET A 265 -15.58 -15.88 15.05
N ASN A 266 -15.21 -15.08 14.07
CA ASN A 266 -13.81 -14.81 13.74
C ASN A 266 -13.41 -13.51 14.46
N SER A 267 -12.32 -13.54 15.21
CA SER A 267 -11.87 -12.41 16.01
C SER A 267 -10.40 -12.18 15.86
N PHE A 268 -10.01 -10.92 15.74
CA PHE A 268 -8.61 -10.51 15.81
C PHE A 268 -8.31 -9.93 17.17
N ILE A 269 -7.20 -10.34 17.75
CA ILE A 269 -6.60 -9.71 18.93
C ILE A 269 -5.33 -9.03 18.47
N THR A 270 -5.20 -7.75 18.76
CA THR A 270 -4.03 -6.96 18.42
C THR A 270 -3.44 -6.37 19.70
N VAL A 271 -2.14 -6.50 19.87
CA VAL A 271 -1.38 -5.82 20.92
C VAL A 271 -0.31 -4.99 20.27
N GLU A 272 -0.33 -3.69 20.52
CA GLU A 272 0.68 -2.75 20.04
C GLU A 272 1.33 -2.04 21.21
N TYR A 273 2.63 -1.92 21.16
CA TYR A 273 3.41 -1.10 22.08
C TYR A 273 4.39 -0.25 21.30
N VAL A 274 4.34 1.04 21.51
CA VAL A 274 5.33 1.98 20.99
C VAL A 274 5.89 2.80 22.13
N ARG A 275 7.19 3.00 22.11
CA ARG A 275 7.91 3.93 22.98
C ARG A 275 8.99 4.61 22.16
N GLY A 276 9.03 5.94 22.21
CA GLY A 276 10.05 6.70 21.54
C GLY A 276 10.46 7.93 22.31
N SER A 277 11.57 8.51 21.85
CA SER A 277 12.12 9.75 22.39
C SER A 277 12.80 10.54 21.29
N PHE A 278 12.66 11.86 21.35
CA PHE A 278 13.46 12.83 20.64
C PHE A 278 14.30 13.60 21.66
N GLU A 279 15.53 13.95 21.29
CA GLU A 279 16.43 14.68 22.21
C GLU A 279 15.82 16.03 22.59
N GLU A 280 15.19 16.69 21.61
CA GLU A 280 14.50 17.96 21.80
C GLU A 280 13.30 18.12 20.87
N ASP A 281 12.35 18.98 21.28
CA ASP A 281 11.33 19.54 20.41
C ASP A 281 11.91 20.75 19.63
N PHE A 282 11.09 21.36 18.79
CA PHE A 282 11.51 22.54 18.03
C PHE A 282 11.83 23.77 18.91
N GLN A 283 11.58 23.70 20.24
CA GLN A 283 11.84 24.71 21.28
C GLN A 283 12.87 24.25 22.30
N ASN A 284 13.62 23.19 22.00
CA ASN A 284 14.72 22.61 22.80
C ASN A 284 14.27 21.93 24.09
N ALA A 285 13.08 21.30 24.11
CA ALA A 285 12.61 20.48 25.22
C ALA A 285 12.52 19.00 24.80
N ALA A 286 13.02 18.10 25.64
CA ALA A 286 12.99 16.66 25.33
C ALA A 286 11.57 16.10 25.21
N ILE A 287 11.32 15.33 24.17
CA ILE A 287 10.06 14.64 23.91
C ILE A 287 10.22 13.17 24.26
N ASN A 288 9.25 12.65 25.01
CA ASN A 288 9.11 11.21 25.26
C ASN A 288 7.65 10.82 25.08
N TYR A 289 7.40 9.74 24.37
CA TYR A 289 6.07 9.21 24.18
C TYR A 289 6.03 7.70 24.37
N ASN A 290 4.87 7.21 24.82
CA ASN A 290 4.59 5.78 24.89
C ASN A 290 3.10 5.51 24.77
N TYR A 291 2.76 4.43 24.07
CA TYR A 291 1.41 3.92 23.92
C TYR A 291 1.41 2.42 24.05
N PHE A 292 0.40 1.91 24.74
CA PHE A 292 0.07 0.49 24.74
C PHE A 292 -1.39 0.36 24.32
N ASN A 293 -1.63 -0.29 23.19
CA ASN A 293 -2.94 -0.49 22.61
C ASN A 293 -3.30 -1.97 22.62
N LEU A 294 -4.49 -2.27 23.14
CA LEU A 294 -5.09 -3.59 23.11
C LEU A 294 -6.35 -3.54 22.24
N GLY A 295 -6.34 -4.24 21.13
CA GLY A 295 -7.43 -4.36 20.16
C GLY A 295 -8.13 -5.71 20.25
N PHE A 296 -9.45 -5.70 20.15
CA PHE A 296 -10.28 -6.88 19.98
C PHE A 296 -11.33 -6.62 18.90
N SER A 297 -11.29 -7.37 17.83
CA SER A 297 -12.14 -7.17 16.65
C SER A 297 -12.98 -8.41 16.37
N PRO A 298 -14.10 -8.63 17.10
CA PRO A 298 -15.05 -9.70 16.83
C PRO A 298 -15.79 -9.45 15.53
N ASN A 299 -15.96 -10.50 14.73
CA ASN A 299 -16.66 -10.47 13.46
C ASN A 299 -17.48 -11.73 13.23
N PHE A 300 -18.70 -11.57 12.73
CA PHE A 300 -19.57 -12.63 12.27
C PHE A 300 -19.78 -12.49 10.77
N SER A 301 -19.53 -13.57 10.03
CA SER A 301 -19.69 -13.61 8.59
C SER A 301 -20.95 -14.40 8.22
N PHE A 302 -21.82 -13.78 7.44
CA PHE A 302 -23.02 -14.37 6.88
C PHE A 302 -22.90 -14.36 5.37
N TYR A 303 -23.01 -15.50 4.75
CA TYR A 303 -22.91 -15.61 3.29
C TYR A 303 -23.94 -16.59 2.73
N ASN A 304 -24.44 -16.23 1.58
CA ASN A 304 -25.19 -17.13 0.71
C ASN A 304 -24.71 -16.92 -0.73
N GLU A 305 -25.40 -17.52 -1.70
CA GLU A 305 -25.01 -17.45 -3.11
C GLU A 305 -24.83 -16.03 -3.65
N TYR A 306 -25.62 -15.05 -3.16
CA TYR A 306 -25.64 -13.66 -3.67
C TYR A 306 -25.09 -12.64 -2.67
N LEU A 307 -25.23 -12.87 -1.38
CA LEU A 307 -24.91 -11.91 -0.32
C LEU A 307 -23.76 -12.42 0.54
N SER A 308 -22.76 -11.59 0.74
CA SER A 308 -21.77 -11.72 1.81
C SER A 308 -21.94 -10.51 2.73
N LEU A 309 -22.15 -10.76 4.01
CA LEU A 309 -22.32 -9.75 5.04
C LEU A 309 -21.40 -10.07 6.20
N ASN A 310 -20.51 -9.16 6.55
CA ASN A 310 -19.69 -9.22 7.75
C ASN A 310 -20.21 -8.18 8.74
N VAL A 311 -20.43 -8.59 9.97
CA VAL A 311 -20.89 -7.72 11.06
C VAL A 311 -19.96 -7.87 12.24
N GLY A 312 -19.27 -6.81 12.56
CA GLY A 312 -18.29 -6.77 13.63
C GLY A 312 -18.12 -5.38 14.23
N ALA A 313 -17.17 -5.29 15.13
CA ALA A 313 -16.73 -4.04 15.73
C ALA A 313 -15.23 -4.11 16.00
N ASN A 314 -14.55 -2.97 15.98
CA ASN A 314 -13.18 -2.84 16.44
C ASN A 314 -13.19 -2.14 17.80
N LEU A 315 -12.78 -2.85 18.83
CA LEU A 315 -12.75 -2.37 20.21
C LEU A 315 -11.29 -2.18 20.61
N TRP A 316 -10.95 -0.99 21.10
CA TRP A 316 -9.60 -0.68 21.50
C TRP A 316 -9.55 -0.09 22.91
N TYR A 317 -8.58 -0.53 23.67
CA TYR A 317 -8.18 0.16 24.90
C TYR A 317 -6.74 0.62 24.73
N SER A 318 -6.55 1.94 24.73
CA SER A 318 -5.25 2.56 24.52
C SER A 318 -4.82 3.30 25.77
N MET A 319 -3.68 2.89 26.31
CA MET A 319 -3.03 3.47 27.49
C MET A 319 -1.84 4.32 27.08
N THR A 320 -1.69 5.47 27.74
CA THR A 320 -0.55 6.37 27.54
C THR A 320 -0.26 7.14 28.81
N ASN A 321 0.99 7.55 28.98
CA ASN A 321 1.45 8.46 30.04
C ASN A 321 1.88 9.82 29.47
N ASN A 322 1.58 10.11 28.20
CA ASN A 322 1.91 11.39 27.58
C ASN A 322 1.12 12.52 28.23
N ARG A 323 1.74 13.71 28.36
CA ARG A 323 1.18 14.83 29.15
C ARG A 323 -0.18 15.31 28.65
N ASP A 324 -0.38 15.34 27.34
CA ASP A 324 -1.55 15.94 26.69
C ASP A 324 -2.60 14.92 26.26
N GLU A 325 -2.38 13.63 26.56
CA GLU A 325 -3.29 12.56 26.22
C GLU A 325 -3.68 11.70 27.42
N SER A 326 -4.83 11.05 27.35
CA SER A 326 -5.33 10.15 28.38
C SER A 326 -5.59 8.75 27.82
N SER A 327 -5.53 7.76 28.70
CA SER A 327 -5.97 6.40 28.37
C SER A 327 -7.47 6.41 28.05
N LYS A 328 -7.85 5.80 26.94
CA LYS A 328 -9.23 5.82 26.41
C LYS A 328 -9.65 4.46 25.87
N PHE A 329 -10.94 4.20 25.99
CA PHE A 329 -11.59 3.11 25.28
C PHE A 329 -12.26 3.64 24.01
N TYR A 330 -12.10 2.88 22.92
CA TYR A 330 -12.69 3.19 21.63
C TYR A 330 -13.50 2.00 21.14
N ALA A 331 -14.60 2.29 20.44
CA ALA A 331 -15.44 1.29 19.81
C ALA A 331 -15.84 1.80 18.43
N TYR A 332 -15.52 1.02 17.42
CA TYR A 332 -15.74 1.38 16.02
C TYR A 332 -16.60 0.34 15.33
N PRO A 333 -17.43 0.74 14.35
CA PRO A 333 -18.15 -0.19 13.50
C PRO A 333 -17.16 -0.94 12.59
N ASN A 334 -17.48 -2.20 12.29
CA ASN A 334 -16.81 -3.00 11.27
C ASN A 334 -17.86 -3.84 10.55
N VAL A 335 -18.63 -3.18 9.67
CA VAL A 335 -19.73 -3.81 8.95
C VAL A 335 -19.51 -3.64 7.46
N THR A 336 -19.46 -4.75 6.73
CA THR A 336 -19.30 -4.75 5.27
C THR A 336 -20.31 -5.69 4.63
N ALA A 337 -20.84 -5.30 3.49
CA ALA A 337 -21.77 -6.09 2.71
C ALA A 337 -21.37 -6.07 1.23
N SER A 338 -21.51 -7.21 0.57
CA SER A 338 -21.40 -7.30 -0.88
C SER A 338 -22.53 -8.15 -1.44
N TYR A 339 -23.09 -7.71 -2.55
CA TYR A 339 -24.22 -8.36 -3.20
C TYR A 339 -23.92 -8.57 -4.69
N LYS A 340 -24.01 -9.82 -5.15
CA LYS A 340 -23.89 -10.16 -6.57
C LYS A 340 -25.18 -9.79 -7.29
N LEU A 341 -25.12 -8.74 -8.09
CA LEU A 341 -26.27 -8.27 -8.89
C LEU A 341 -26.50 -9.14 -10.13
N ASN A 342 -25.42 -9.73 -10.66
CA ASN A 342 -25.47 -10.69 -11.76
C ASN A 342 -24.43 -11.78 -11.46
N GLU A 343 -24.74 -13.05 -11.80
CA GLU A 343 -23.99 -14.23 -11.37
C GLU A 343 -22.50 -14.21 -11.66
N GLU A 344 -22.04 -13.46 -12.66
CA GLU A 344 -20.62 -13.46 -13.06
C GLU A 344 -19.94 -12.07 -13.13
N ASN A 345 -20.70 -10.95 -13.23
CA ASN A 345 -20.11 -9.73 -13.75
C ASN A 345 -20.25 -8.47 -12.91
N LEU A 346 -21.16 -8.41 -11.93
CA LEU A 346 -21.42 -7.18 -11.19
C LEU A 346 -21.67 -7.44 -9.70
N ILE A 347 -20.87 -6.84 -8.86
CA ILE A 347 -20.97 -6.88 -7.40
C ILE A 347 -21.14 -5.45 -6.89
N ALA A 348 -22.26 -5.18 -6.23
CA ALA A 348 -22.40 -3.98 -5.42
C ALA A 348 -21.87 -4.26 -4.01
N TYR A 349 -21.22 -3.29 -3.41
CA TYR A 349 -20.72 -3.41 -2.05
C TYR A 349 -20.87 -2.11 -1.28
N ALA A 350 -21.00 -2.24 0.02
CA ALA A 350 -21.09 -1.11 0.94
C ALA A 350 -20.47 -1.49 2.29
N GLY A 351 -20.07 -0.52 3.06
CA GLY A 351 -19.56 -0.78 4.40
C GLY A 351 -19.51 0.48 5.24
N VAL A 352 -19.43 0.25 6.55
CA VAL A 352 -19.07 1.27 7.54
C VAL A 352 -18.01 0.66 8.43
N THR A 353 -16.82 1.22 8.39
CA THR A 353 -15.66 0.75 9.16
C THR A 353 -15.06 1.91 9.94
N GLY A 354 -14.42 1.61 11.03
CA GLY A 354 -13.61 2.56 11.80
C GLY A 354 -12.50 1.82 12.51
N ASP A 355 -11.44 2.53 12.90
CA ASP A 355 -10.31 1.92 13.58
C ASP A 355 -9.49 2.95 14.38
N LEU A 356 -8.59 2.45 15.24
CA LEU A 356 -7.55 3.22 15.90
C LEU A 356 -6.22 2.95 15.20
N GLN A 357 -5.53 4.00 14.78
CA GLN A 357 -4.19 3.89 14.21
C GLN A 357 -3.17 4.49 15.17
N GLN A 358 -2.16 3.72 15.52
CA GLN A 358 -0.99 4.21 16.20
C GLN A 358 -0.01 4.76 15.16
N ASN A 359 0.22 6.07 15.16
CA ASN A 359 1.27 6.67 14.35
C ASN A 359 2.63 6.41 15.01
N THR A 360 3.66 6.27 14.18
CA THR A 360 5.04 6.03 14.62
C THR A 360 6.00 6.99 13.91
N TYR A 361 7.14 7.28 14.53
CA TYR A 361 8.17 8.10 13.89
C TYR A 361 8.66 7.48 12.60
N ARG A 362 8.91 6.17 12.62
CA ARG A 362 9.33 5.42 11.45
C ARG A 362 8.33 5.55 10.28
N GLU A 363 7.01 5.44 10.55
CA GLU A 363 6.00 5.58 9.51
C GLU A 363 5.93 7.00 8.95
N PHE A 364 6.17 8.00 9.77
CA PHE A 364 6.27 9.39 9.29
C PHE A 364 7.50 9.59 8.40
N VAL A 365 8.65 9.02 8.75
CA VAL A 365 9.84 9.04 7.89
C VAL A 365 9.60 8.27 6.59
N ASP A 366 8.95 7.10 6.64
CA ASP A 366 8.58 6.35 5.44
C ASP A 366 7.60 7.14 4.54
N ALA A 367 6.72 7.97 5.11
CA ALA A 367 5.78 8.81 4.37
C ALA A 367 6.41 10.11 3.87
N ASN A 368 7.27 10.74 4.66
CA ASN A 368 8.01 11.94 4.33
C ASN A 368 9.41 11.89 4.97
N PRO A 369 10.46 11.55 4.21
CA PRO A 369 11.82 11.41 4.77
C PRO A 369 12.43 12.73 5.25
N PHE A 370 11.79 13.86 4.96
CA PHE A 370 12.24 15.19 5.33
C PHE A 370 11.62 15.73 6.64
N VAL A 371 10.97 14.86 7.43
CA VAL A 371 10.50 15.26 8.76
C VAL A 371 11.67 15.52 9.70
N SER A 372 11.53 16.55 10.55
CA SER A 372 12.53 16.85 11.58
C SER A 372 12.46 15.85 12.75
N PRO A 373 13.56 15.63 13.48
CA PRO A 373 13.59 14.76 14.66
C PRO A 373 13.00 15.46 15.91
N THR A 374 11.85 16.11 15.77
CA THR A 374 11.21 16.96 16.80
C THR A 374 9.69 16.76 16.82
N LEU A 375 9.21 15.54 16.51
CA LEU A 375 7.79 15.30 16.25
C LEU A 375 7.01 15.00 17.53
N ASP A 376 5.79 15.52 17.60
CA ASP A 376 4.77 15.04 18.52
C ASP A 376 4.09 13.80 17.88
N ILE A 377 4.15 12.66 18.55
CA ILE A 377 3.57 11.40 18.08
C ILE A 377 2.26 11.14 18.80
N ARG A 378 1.16 11.09 18.06
CA ARG A 378 -0.20 10.83 18.59
C ARG A 378 -0.85 9.67 17.89
N ARG A 379 -1.92 9.17 18.49
CA ARG A 379 -2.85 8.22 17.88
C ARG A 379 -3.80 8.96 16.97
N THR A 380 -4.29 8.26 15.97
CA THR A 380 -5.40 8.73 15.16
C THR A 380 -6.60 7.84 15.32
N SER A 381 -7.75 8.42 15.57
CA SER A 381 -9.02 7.71 15.69
C SER A 381 -9.87 7.95 14.44
N GLN A 382 -10.27 6.89 13.76
CA GLN A 382 -11.26 6.93 12.66
C GLN A 382 -12.60 6.40 13.19
N PRO A 383 -13.50 7.25 13.70
CA PRO A 383 -14.79 6.80 14.24
C PRO A 383 -15.62 6.02 13.21
N TYR A 384 -15.61 6.44 11.97
CA TYR A 384 -16.27 5.74 10.87
C TYR A 384 -15.76 6.18 9.51
N PHE A 385 -15.83 5.26 8.56
CA PHE A 385 -15.77 5.49 7.13
C PHE A 385 -16.90 4.70 6.47
N GLY A 386 -17.93 5.42 6.01
CA GLY A 386 -19.03 4.84 5.25
C GLY A 386 -18.77 4.90 3.76
N TYR A 387 -18.97 3.81 3.06
CA TYR A 387 -18.76 3.75 1.61
C TYR A 387 -19.77 2.86 0.91
N ILE A 388 -19.98 3.16 -0.37
CA ILE A 388 -20.69 2.34 -1.33
C ILE A 388 -19.86 2.18 -2.60
N GLY A 389 -19.99 1.08 -3.28
CA GLY A 389 -19.28 0.85 -4.52
C GLY A 389 -19.86 -0.25 -5.37
N ALA A 390 -19.32 -0.36 -6.57
CA ALA A 390 -19.60 -1.43 -7.50
C ALA A 390 -18.32 -1.85 -8.20
N LYS A 391 -18.13 -3.17 -8.33
CA LYS A 391 -17.00 -3.76 -9.04
C LYS A 391 -17.46 -4.90 -9.91
N GLY A 392 -16.75 -5.14 -10.98
CA GLY A 392 -17.13 -6.23 -11.87
C GLY A 392 -16.37 -6.25 -13.18
N LYS A 393 -16.90 -7.05 -14.11
CA LYS A 393 -16.41 -7.12 -15.49
C LYS A 393 -17.47 -6.59 -16.43
N ILE A 394 -17.11 -5.64 -17.29
CA ILE A 394 -17.96 -5.14 -18.38
C ILE A 394 -17.86 -6.09 -19.58
N LEU A 395 -16.65 -6.58 -19.84
CA LEU A 395 -16.30 -7.58 -20.84
C LEU A 395 -15.43 -8.65 -20.18
N SER A 396 -15.13 -9.75 -20.86
CA SER A 396 -14.20 -10.78 -20.37
C SER A 396 -12.87 -10.20 -19.91
N ASP A 397 -12.41 -9.16 -20.59
CA ASP A 397 -11.08 -8.60 -20.47
C ASP A 397 -11.08 -7.20 -19.84
N LEU A 398 -12.26 -6.61 -19.55
CA LEU A 398 -12.41 -5.28 -18.99
C LEU A 398 -13.08 -5.35 -17.61
N SER A 399 -12.32 -5.06 -16.57
CA SER A 399 -12.80 -4.96 -15.19
C SER A 399 -12.81 -3.53 -14.68
N PHE A 400 -13.68 -3.27 -13.72
CA PHE A 400 -13.78 -1.97 -13.08
C PHE A 400 -14.06 -2.10 -11.58
N ASN A 401 -13.73 -1.03 -10.84
CA ASN A 401 -14.08 -0.84 -9.44
C ASN A 401 -14.32 0.65 -9.17
N PHE A 402 -15.53 1.01 -8.73
CA PHE A 402 -15.87 2.37 -8.33
C PHE A 402 -16.34 2.38 -6.88
N LYS A 403 -15.86 3.35 -6.12
CA LYS A 403 -16.20 3.53 -4.70
C LYS A 403 -16.39 5.01 -4.40
N ALA A 404 -17.43 5.34 -3.66
CA ALA A 404 -17.61 6.64 -3.05
C ALA A 404 -17.78 6.47 -1.53
N GLY A 405 -17.16 7.32 -0.75
CA GLY A 405 -17.17 7.21 0.70
C GLY A 405 -17.11 8.56 1.39
N TYR A 406 -17.52 8.54 2.65
CA TYR A 406 -17.42 9.63 3.58
C TYR A 406 -17.12 9.08 4.98
N GLY A 407 -16.31 9.75 5.71
CA GLY A 407 -16.04 9.30 7.05
C GLY A 407 -15.32 10.35 7.90
N SER A 408 -14.81 10.00 9.09
CA SER A 408 -14.31 10.92 10.12
C SER A 408 -13.01 10.43 10.73
N GLU A 409 -12.05 11.32 10.97
CA GLU A 409 -10.82 11.03 11.71
C GLU A 409 -10.44 12.17 12.63
N LYS A 410 -10.07 11.80 13.82
CA LYS A 410 -9.59 12.70 14.85
C LYS A 410 -8.08 12.56 15.00
N ASP A 411 -7.44 13.68 15.25
CA ASP A 411 -5.97 13.77 15.33
C ASP A 411 -5.30 13.19 14.08
N LYS A 412 -5.74 13.64 12.89
CA LYS A 412 -5.09 13.29 11.63
C LYS A 412 -3.75 13.97 11.51
N PRO A 413 -2.63 13.24 11.25
CA PRO A 413 -1.35 13.85 10.98
C PRO A 413 -1.32 14.51 9.60
N LEU A 414 -0.87 15.74 9.55
CA LEU A 414 -0.65 16.51 8.33
C LEU A 414 0.80 17.01 8.35
N PHE A 415 1.52 16.81 7.25
CA PHE A 415 2.86 17.33 7.11
C PHE A 415 2.82 18.80 6.75
N LYS A 416 3.55 19.62 7.48
CA LYS A 416 3.65 21.06 7.28
C LYS A 416 5.09 21.50 7.44
N LEU A 417 5.56 22.44 6.65
CA LEU A 417 6.91 23.00 6.78
C LEU A 417 7.17 23.47 8.21
N ASN A 418 8.38 23.22 8.68
CA ASN A 418 8.86 23.78 9.92
C ASN A 418 9.07 25.30 9.82
N THR A 419 8.95 25.96 10.94
CA THR A 419 9.26 27.38 11.04
C THR A 419 10.75 27.61 10.83
N ALA A 420 11.12 28.51 9.91
CA ALA A 420 12.52 28.88 9.73
C ALA A 420 13.05 29.65 10.93
N LYS A 421 14.16 29.19 11.54
CA LYS A 421 14.90 29.88 12.61
C LYS A 421 15.97 30.85 12.04
N THR A 422 15.87 31.21 10.78
CA THR A 422 16.79 32.14 10.10
C THR A 422 16.04 33.03 9.11
N ASN A 423 16.59 34.21 8.84
CA ASN A 423 16.19 35.11 7.76
C ASN A 423 17.14 35.03 6.55
N GLY A 424 17.91 33.95 6.45
CA GLY A 424 18.94 33.77 5.43
C GLY A 424 20.32 34.37 5.77
N LYS A 425 20.44 35.12 6.88
CA LYS A 425 21.71 35.80 7.31
C LYS A 425 22.26 35.30 8.63
N ILE A 426 21.45 34.51 9.37
CA ILE A 426 21.84 33.93 10.66
C ILE A 426 22.24 32.49 10.40
N ALA A 427 23.47 32.12 10.84
CA ALA A 427 23.95 30.74 10.80
C ALA A 427 23.09 29.84 11.72
N LEU A 428 22.97 28.58 11.36
CA LEU A 428 22.15 27.58 12.04
C LEU A 428 23.04 26.49 12.64
N ASP A 429 22.66 26.03 13.83
CA ASP A 429 23.33 24.90 14.49
C ASP A 429 22.68 23.56 14.02
N ASP A 430 21.37 23.58 13.70
CA ASP A 430 20.60 22.41 13.27
C ASP A 430 20.27 22.48 11.79
N GLY A 431 20.66 21.46 11.03
CA GLY A 431 20.46 21.38 9.59
C GLY A 431 19.00 21.36 9.13
N TYR A 432 18.06 21.04 10.04
CA TYR A 432 16.62 21.04 9.79
C TYR A 432 15.91 22.37 10.10
N ALA A 433 16.61 23.39 10.58
CA ALA A 433 16.02 24.60 11.13
C ALA A 433 15.88 25.76 10.14
N ALA A 434 16.25 25.57 8.87
CA ALA A 434 16.18 26.58 7.81
C ALA A 434 14.77 26.73 7.14
N GLY A 435 13.74 26.08 7.65
CA GLY A 435 12.46 25.92 6.96
C GLY A 435 12.51 24.84 5.88
N ASN A 436 13.51 23.98 5.93
CA ASN A 436 13.83 22.90 5.00
C ASN A 436 13.48 21.50 5.54
N SER A 437 12.58 21.41 6.48
CA SER A 437 12.11 20.17 7.06
C SER A 437 10.62 20.25 7.40
N PHE A 438 10.00 19.13 7.76
CA PHE A 438 8.57 19.06 8.06
C PHE A 438 8.32 18.70 9.52
N LYS A 439 7.30 19.33 10.09
CA LYS A 439 6.63 18.90 11.32
C LYS A 439 5.34 18.17 10.99
N VAL A 440 4.83 17.45 11.97
CA VAL A 440 3.48 16.85 11.90
C VAL A 440 2.56 17.70 12.77
N VAL A 441 1.50 18.22 12.16
CA VAL A 441 0.40 18.89 12.86
C VAL A 441 -0.84 18.00 12.82
N TYR A 442 -1.64 18.05 13.86
CA TYR A 442 -2.84 17.19 13.97
C TYR A 442 -4.10 18.03 13.85
N ASP A 443 -5.09 17.47 13.15
CA ASP A 443 -6.40 18.07 13.02
C ASP A 443 -7.50 17.01 12.95
N ASP A 444 -8.70 17.41 13.28
CA ASP A 444 -9.89 16.65 12.94
C ASP A 444 -10.28 17.00 11.48
N VAL A 445 -10.26 16.06 10.53
CA VAL A 445 -10.42 16.33 9.10
C VAL A 445 -11.56 15.53 8.45
N ASN A 446 -12.56 16.05 7.73
CA ASN A 446 -13.61 15.40 6.91
C ASN A 446 -13.18 15.21 5.46
N THR A 447 -13.37 14.01 4.92
CA THR A 447 -13.13 13.82 3.49
C THR A 447 -14.30 13.12 2.81
N ILE A 448 -14.75 13.63 1.72
CA ILE A 448 -15.49 12.88 0.72
C ILE A 448 -14.44 12.25 -0.19
N GLN A 449 -14.50 10.94 -0.37
CA GLN A 449 -13.62 10.21 -1.27
C GLN A 449 -14.40 9.63 -2.44
N VAL A 450 -13.89 9.79 -3.65
CA VAL A 450 -14.36 9.07 -4.84
C VAL A 450 -13.17 8.38 -5.47
N PHE A 451 -13.26 7.07 -5.63
CA PHE A 451 -12.24 6.25 -6.24
C PHE A 451 -12.82 5.52 -7.45
N GLY A 452 -12.05 5.46 -8.53
CA GLY A 452 -12.38 4.66 -9.71
C GLY A 452 -11.14 3.97 -10.26
N GLU A 453 -11.31 2.73 -10.68
CA GLU A 453 -10.29 1.92 -11.33
C GLU A 453 -10.90 1.18 -12.52
N VAL A 454 -10.18 1.14 -13.62
CA VAL A 454 -10.52 0.34 -14.81
C VAL A 454 -9.26 -0.39 -15.28
N ILE A 455 -9.37 -1.69 -15.50
CA ILE A 455 -8.29 -2.54 -15.97
C ILE A 455 -8.74 -3.28 -17.23
N TYR A 456 -7.97 -3.15 -18.28
CA TYR A 456 -8.16 -3.86 -19.53
C TYR A 456 -6.97 -4.80 -19.79
N ASP A 457 -7.25 -6.09 -19.89
CA ASP A 457 -6.27 -7.15 -20.10
C ASP A 457 -6.47 -7.75 -21.49
N PHE A 458 -5.72 -7.25 -22.47
CA PHE A 458 -5.82 -7.68 -23.84
C PHE A 458 -4.84 -8.80 -24.14
N ASP A 459 -5.36 -9.99 -24.44
CA ASP A 459 -4.62 -11.14 -24.97
C ASP A 459 -3.42 -11.61 -24.13
N ASN A 460 -3.47 -11.51 -22.79
CA ASN A 460 -2.40 -11.88 -21.85
C ASN A 460 -1.01 -11.25 -22.13
N HIS A 461 -0.92 -10.43 -23.17
CA HIS A 461 0.32 -9.78 -23.56
C HIS A 461 0.34 -8.28 -23.26
N PHE A 462 -0.81 -7.63 -23.35
CA PHE A 462 -0.95 -6.20 -23.11
C PHE A 462 -1.98 -5.95 -22.04
N LYS A 463 -1.58 -5.26 -20.99
CA LYS A 463 -2.44 -4.83 -19.89
C LYS A 463 -2.33 -3.33 -19.72
N ILE A 464 -3.46 -2.66 -19.62
CA ILE A 464 -3.56 -1.25 -19.24
C ILE A 464 -4.52 -1.10 -18.09
N GLY A 465 -4.11 -0.40 -17.06
CA GLY A 465 -4.93 -0.04 -15.91
C GLY A 465 -4.90 1.46 -15.71
N GLY A 466 -6.04 2.03 -15.34
CA GLY A 466 -6.12 3.42 -14.92
C GLY A 466 -6.92 3.51 -13.63
N ASN A 467 -6.45 4.32 -12.70
CA ASN A 467 -7.19 4.66 -11.50
C ASN A 467 -7.22 6.17 -11.29
N PHE A 468 -8.22 6.63 -10.58
CA PHE A 468 -8.27 7.99 -10.06
C PHE A 468 -8.79 7.98 -8.63
N GLU A 469 -8.36 8.95 -7.87
CA GLU A 469 -8.83 9.22 -6.52
C GLU A 469 -9.07 10.73 -6.38
N PHE A 470 -10.27 11.09 -5.98
CA PHE A 470 -10.65 12.44 -5.64
C PHE A 470 -11.02 12.49 -4.17
N ASN A 471 -10.43 13.44 -3.43
CA ASN A 471 -10.68 13.69 -2.02
C ASN A 471 -11.03 15.18 -1.83
N SER A 472 -12.13 15.44 -1.14
CA SER A 472 -12.46 16.76 -0.64
C SER A 472 -12.32 16.77 0.87
N TYR A 473 -11.44 17.60 1.39
CA TYR A 473 -11.08 17.68 2.82
C TYR A 473 -11.76 18.87 3.48
N GLU A 474 -12.26 18.67 4.69
CA GLU A 474 -12.75 19.73 5.57
C GLU A 474 -11.98 19.62 6.91
N THR A 475 -11.14 20.57 7.19
CA THR A 475 -10.31 20.68 8.40
C THR A 475 -11.04 21.44 9.50
N ASN A 476 -10.69 21.22 10.76
CA ASN A 476 -11.31 21.88 11.90
C ASN A 476 -10.49 23.06 12.46
N LEU A 477 -9.18 22.83 12.65
CA LEU A 477 -8.26 23.82 13.24
C LEU A 477 -7.30 24.40 12.19
N GLN A 478 -6.85 23.57 11.26
CA GLN A 478 -5.94 23.96 10.19
C GLN A 478 -6.73 24.65 9.06
N GLU A 479 -6.11 25.62 8.39
CA GLU A 479 -6.74 26.30 7.25
C GLU A 479 -6.88 25.36 6.03
N TYR A 480 -5.92 24.48 5.83
CA TYR A 480 -5.89 23.50 4.74
C TYR A 480 -5.50 22.11 5.25
N ALA A 481 -5.85 21.08 4.49
CA ALA A 481 -5.29 19.74 4.63
C ALA A 481 -3.88 19.74 4.02
N TRP A 482 -2.91 20.19 4.80
CA TRP A 482 -1.55 20.46 4.35
C TRP A 482 -0.91 19.30 3.60
N ASN A 483 -0.32 19.60 2.45
CA ASN A 483 0.39 18.66 1.56
C ASN A 483 -0.46 17.47 1.03
N LEU A 484 -1.79 17.50 1.20
CA LEU A 484 -2.67 16.48 0.64
C LEU A 484 -3.25 16.93 -0.71
N PRO A 485 -3.01 16.19 -1.80
CA PRO A 485 -3.62 16.50 -3.09
C PRO A 485 -5.11 16.13 -3.10
N MET A 486 -5.94 16.97 -3.72
CA MET A 486 -7.36 16.69 -3.90
C MET A 486 -7.61 15.62 -4.98
N PHE A 487 -6.78 15.56 -5.99
CA PHE A 487 -6.92 14.62 -7.09
C PHE A 487 -5.61 13.94 -7.44
N LYS A 488 -5.66 12.61 -7.59
CA LYS A 488 -4.57 11.77 -8.07
C LYS A 488 -5.09 10.83 -9.14
N THR A 489 -4.27 10.55 -10.14
CA THR A 489 -4.57 9.50 -11.12
C THR A 489 -3.29 8.84 -11.58
N ALA A 490 -3.39 7.56 -11.91
CA ALA A 490 -2.32 6.79 -12.50
C ALA A 490 -2.83 5.99 -13.68
N ILE A 491 -2.04 5.92 -14.75
CA ILE A 491 -2.25 5.02 -15.89
C ILE A 491 -1.01 4.15 -15.99
N ILE A 492 -1.19 2.85 -15.86
CA ILE A 492 -0.11 1.85 -15.86
C ILE A 492 -0.31 0.93 -17.04
N THR A 493 0.71 0.79 -17.87
CA THR A 493 0.68 -0.11 -19.02
C THR A 493 1.78 -1.15 -18.93
N LYS A 494 1.47 -2.34 -19.37
CA LYS A 494 2.43 -3.45 -19.40
C LYS A 494 2.26 -4.26 -20.67
N TYR A 495 3.35 -4.44 -21.38
CA TYR A 495 3.41 -5.30 -22.57
C TYR A 495 4.46 -6.39 -22.36
N LEU A 496 4.05 -7.64 -22.50
CA LEU A 496 4.88 -8.81 -22.26
C LEU A 496 5.01 -9.66 -23.51
N ARG A 497 6.23 -10.08 -23.82
CA ARG A 497 6.55 -11.08 -24.84
C ARG A 497 7.56 -12.08 -24.28
N THR A 498 7.75 -13.18 -24.98
CA THR A 498 8.66 -14.25 -24.54
C THR A 498 10.10 -13.75 -24.29
N LYS A 499 10.57 -12.78 -25.08
CA LYS A 499 11.95 -12.30 -25.00
C LYS A 499 12.10 -10.87 -24.48
N TRP A 500 11.03 -10.10 -24.37
CA TRP A 500 11.12 -8.73 -23.92
C TRP A 500 9.82 -8.26 -23.26
N TYR A 501 9.94 -7.26 -22.45
CA TYR A 501 8.81 -6.54 -21.88
C TYR A 501 9.04 -5.04 -21.99
N ALA A 502 7.94 -4.29 -21.98
CA ALA A 502 7.95 -2.84 -21.85
C ALA A 502 6.76 -2.40 -20.99
N GLY A 503 6.91 -1.30 -20.30
CA GLY A 503 5.86 -0.67 -19.50
C GLY A 503 5.98 0.84 -19.55
N ALA A 504 4.86 1.50 -19.31
CA ALA A 504 4.80 2.95 -19.14
C ALA A 504 3.81 3.27 -18.02
N ASP A 505 4.25 4.11 -17.09
CA ASP A 505 3.49 4.52 -15.91
C ASP A 505 3.39 6.06 -15.93
N LEU A 506 2.16 6.57 -16.01
CA LEU A 506 1.86 7.99 -16.01
C LEU A 506 1.12 8.34 -14.73
N TYR A 507 1.64 9.30 -13.99
CA TYR A 507 1.06 9.80 -12.74
C TYR A 507 0.69 11.27 -12.87
N PHE A 508 -0.40 11.65 -12.26
CA PHE A 508 -0.80 13.05 -12.10
C PHE A 508 -1.23 13.30 -10.66
N HIS A 509 -0.72 14.38 -10.07
CA HIS A 509 -1.14 14.89 -8.76
C HIS A 509 -1.59 16.35 -8.92
N SER A 510 -2.72 16.68 -8.30
CA SER A 510 -3.17 18.08 -8.23
C SER A 510 -2.28 18.91 -7.31
N ASP A 511 -2.46 20.21 -7.34
CA ASP A 511 -1.79 21.15 -6.44
C ASP A 511 -2.05 20.83 -4.96
N ARG A 512 -1.11 21.25 -4.11
CA ARG A 512 -1.14 21.06 -2.66
C ARG A 512 -0.78 22.37 -1.97
N LYS A 513 -1.28 22.53 -0.75
CA LYS A 513 -1.07 23.75 0.04
C LYS A 513 -0.07 23.49 1.17
N ASP A 514 0.78 24.48 1.40
CA ASP A 514 1.69 24.56 2.54
C ASP A 514 1.90 26.03 2.93
N GLU A 515 2.63 26.30 3.99
CA GLU A 515 3.04 27.64 4.35
C GLU A 515 4.43 27.64 5.00
N LEU A 516 5.24 28.63 4.63
CA LEU A 516 6.48 28.93 5.31
C LEU A 516 6.22 29.94 6.44
N MET A 517 6.71 29.63 7.63
CA MET A 517 6.72 30.55 8.76
C MET A 517 8.16 30.93 9.13
N ILE A 518 8.36 32.17 9.56
CA ILE A 518 9.66 32.65 10.06
C ILE A 518 9.49 33.05 11.53
N ASP A 519 10.41 32.62 12.39
CA ASP A 519 10.35 32.87 13.82
C ASP A 519 10.81 34.30 14.18
N GLU A 520 9.87 35.20 14.43
CA GLU A 520 10.13 36.60 14.82
C GLU A 520 10.78 36.75 16.20
N ALA A 521 10.67 35.75 17.07
CA ALA A 521 11.30 35.81 18.37
C ALA A 521 12.82 35.67 18.28
N ILE A 522 13.28 34.99 17.23
CA ILE A 522 14.71 34.74 16.97
C ILE A 522 15.26 35.72 15.92
N VAL A 523 14.42 36.15 14.97
CA VAL A 523 14.85 36.80 13.73
C VAL A 523 14.13 38.12 13.50
N THR A 524 14.88 39.19 13.26
CA THR A 524 14.31 40.44 12.74
C THR A 524 14.05 40.28 11.23
N LEU A 525 12.80 40.46 10.82
CA LEU A 525 12.41 40.31 9.42
C LEU A 525 13.01 41.47 8.56
N PRO A 526 13.63 41.17 7.42
CA PRO A 526 13.97 42.17 6.42
C PRO A 526 12.72 42.83 5.85
N THR A 527 12.89 44.06 5.34
CA THR A 527 11.80 44.81 4.68
C THR A 527 11.26 44.01 3.48
N GLY A 528 9.98 43.71 3.47
CA GLY A 528 9.30 42.99 2.39
C GLY A 528 9.19 41.48 2.57
N LEU A 529 9.75 40.91 3.65
CA LEU A 529 9.54 39.51 4.02
C LEU A 529 8.39 39.42 5.03
N GLU A 530 7.41 38.57 4.74
CA GLU A 530 6.27 38.32 5.62
C GLU A 530 6.58 37.18 6.60
N ARG A 531 5.96 37.24 7.80
CA ARG A 531 6.09 36.21 8.81
C ARG A 531 5.55 34.86 8.36
N VAL A 532 4.46 34.89 7.63
CA VAL A 532 3.75 33.72 7.10
C VAL A 532 3.57 33.90 5.61
N THR A 533 4.11 32.98 4.84
CA THR A 533 4.01 32.99 3.37
C THR A 533 3.29 31.71 2.91
N PRO A 534 2.07 31.83 2.35
CA PRO A 534 1.38 30.66 1.80
C PRO A 534 2.10 30.15 0.56
N ILE A 535 2.25 28.83 0.46
CA ILE A 535 2.90 28.14 -0.65
C ILE A 535 1.89 27.24 -1.34
N THR A 536 1.94 27.22 -2.66
CA THR A 536 1.17 26.27 -3.46
C THR A 536 2.13 25.43 -4.29
N ASN A 537 2.29 24.16 -3.93
CA ASN A 537 3.00 23.22 -4.78
C ASN A 537 2.15 22.93 -6.00
N SER A 538 2.67 23.24 -7.17
CA SER A 538 1.98 23.07 -8.44
C SER A 538 1.62 21.61 -8.71
N ALA A 539 0.53 21.39 -9.43
CA ALA A 539 0.20 20.09 -9.99
C ALA A 539 1.29 19.62 -10.95
N PHE A 540 1.50 18.32 -11.02
CA PHE A 540 2.52 17.73 -11.90
C PHE A 540 2.05 16.46 -12.58
N VAL A 541 2.75 16.13 -13.66
CA VAL A 541 2.64 14.86 -14.39
C VAL A 541 4.01 14.20 -14.38
N ASP A 542 4.08 12.95 -13.98
CA ASP A 542 5.31 12.15 -14.07
C ASP A 542 5.10 10.95 -14.99
N LEU A 543 6.00 10.79 -15.98
CA LEU A 543 6.01 9.68 -16.93
C LEU A 543 7.26 8.84 -16.72
N ASN A 544 7.05 7.57 -16.39
CA ASN A 544 8.09 6.60 -16.21
C ASN A 544 7.96 5.47 -17.24
N LEU A 545 9.10 5.06 -17.84
CA LEU A 545 9.15 3.97 -18.80
C LEU A 545 10.08 2.88 -18.29
N ASN A 546 9.72 1.64 -18.57
CA ASN A 546 10.58 0.50 -18.26
C ASN A 546 10.58 -0.49 -19.41
N ALA A 547 11.72 -1.13 -19.64
CA ALA A 547 11.87 -2.16 -20.66
C ALA A 547 12.92 -3.19 -20.22
N GLY A 548 12.81 -4.41 -20.73
CA GLY A 548 13.81 -5.43 -20.50
C GLY A 548 13.84 -6.47 -21.60
N TYR A 549 14.98 -7.12 -21.72
CA TYR A 549 15.21 -8.17 -22.72
C TYR A 549 15.85 -9.41 -22.09
N TYR A 550 15.29 -10.59 -22.36
CA TYR A 550 15.78 -11.89 -21.95
C TYR A 550 16.68 -12.49 -23.05
N PHE A 551 17.99 -12.50 -22.81
CA PHE A 551 18.95 -13.14 -23.73
C PHE A 551 18.78 -14.66 -23.73
N ASN A 552 18.57 -15.20 -22.55
CA ASN A 552 18.27 -16.62 -22.27
C ASN A 552 17.59 -16.72 -20.90
N ASP A 553 17.34 -17.94 -20.42
CA ASP A 553 16.66 -18.20 -19.14
C ASP A 553 17.43 -17.62 -17.93
N ARG A 554 18.75 -17.44 -18.03
CA ARG A 554 19.60 -16.94 -16.95
C ARG A 554 19.87 -15.44 -17.04
N TRP A 555 20.10 -14.90 -18.23
CA TRP A 555 20.53 -13.53 -18.43
C TRP A 555 19.44 -12.66 -19.01
N SER A 556 19.22 -11.52 -18.37
CA SER A 556 18.38 -10.45 -18.89
C SER A 556 19.00 -9.07 -18.62
N THR A 557 18.58 -8.10 -19.38
CA THR A 557 18.90 -6.69 -19.18
C THR A 557 17.63 -5.91 -18.92
N PHE A 558 17.76 -4.80 -18.21
CA PHE A 558 16.66 -3.86 -17.97
C PHE A 558 17.11 -2.42 -18.21
N LEU A 559 16.14 -1.59 -18.55
CA LEU A 559 16.26 -0.15 -18.67
C LEU A 559 15.06 0.48 -17.97
N LYS A 560 15.31 1.44 -17.08
CA LYS A 560 14.30 2.27 -16.43
C LYS A 560 14.58 3.73 -16.76
N LEU A 561 13.56 4.46 -17.17
CA LEU A 561 13.59 5.88 -17.46
C LEU A 561 12.54 6.52 -16.56
N ASN A 562 12.96 7.38 -15.64
CA ASN A 562 12.05 8.10 -14.76
C ASN A 562 12.04 9.59 -15.12
N ASN A 563 10.94 10.26 -14.80
CA ASN A 563 10.69 11.65 -15.14
C ASN A 563 11.05 11.95 -16.61
N VAL A 564 10.49 11.16 -17.55
CA VAL A 564 10.78 11.25 -18.99
C VAL A 564 10.40 12.63 -19.55
N LEU A 565 9.43 13.28 -18.95
CA LEU A 565 9.01 14.63 -19.31
C LEU A 565 9.98 15.71 -18.82
N ASN A 566 10.97 15.33 -18.01
CA ASN A 566 11.95 16.22 -17.39
C ASN A 566 11.30 17.43 -16.71
N GLN A 567 10.21 17.19 -15.97
CA GLN A 567 9.55 18.24 -15.21
C GLN A 567 10.27 18.50 -13.89
N ASN A 568 10.51 19.77 -13.58
CA ASN A 568 10.89 20.19 -12.23
C ASN A 568 9.59 20.29 -11.42
N TYR A 569 9.31 19.29 -10.61
CA TYR A 569 8.20 19.31 -9.67
C TYR A 569 8.69 19.00 -8.26
N GLN A 570 7.89 19.33 -7.28
CA GLN A 570 8.16 19.10 -5.88
C GLN A 570 7.22 18.03 -5.34
N ASP A 571 7.75 16.92 -4.84
CA ASP A 571 6.93 15.94 -4.15
C ASP A 571 6.59 16.41 -2.73
N PHE A 572 7.49 17.14 -2.12
CA PHE A 572 7.29 17.90 -0.89
C PHE A 572 7.71 19.36 -1.13
N THR A 573 7.07 20.29 -0.42
CA THR A 573 7.33 21.73 -0.56
C THR A 573 8.81 22.05 -0.42
N ASN A 574 9.38 22.77 -1.37
CA ASN A 574 10.79 23.11 -1.56
C ASN A 574 11.72 21.94 -1.92
N PHE A 575 11.22 20.70 -2.01
CA PHE A 575 12.02 19.53 -2.38
C PHE A 575 11.76 19.15 -3.83
N GLU A 576 12.57 19.67 -4.71
CA GLU A 576 12.54 19.34 -6.14
C GLU A 576 13.00 17.91 -6.38
N VAL A 577 12.38 17.24 -7.32
CA VAL A 577 12.80 15.89 -7.73
C VAL A 577 13.93 16.00 -8.76
N GLN A 578 14.71 14.92 -8.89
CA GLN A 578 15.69 14.81 -9.97
C GLN A 578 15.01 14.89 -11.33
N GLY A 579 15.62 15.57 -12.29
CA GLY A 579 15.14 15.63 -13.66
C GLY A 579 15.12 14.25 -14.34
N PHE A 580 15.27 14.21 -15.66
CA PHE A 580 15.27 12.95 -16.41
C PHE A 580 16.32 11.94 -15.90
N GLN A 581 15.86 10.76 -15.47
CA GLN A 581 16.71 9.70 -14.95
C GLN A 581 16.75 8.49 -15.88
N VAL A 582 17.93 7.92 -16.03
CA VAL A 582 18.18 6.68 -16.77
C VAL A 582 18.92 5.71 -15.87
N LEU A 583 18.39 4.51 -15.70
CA LEU A 583 19.02 3.39 -15.00
C LEU A 583 19.01 2.16 -15.90
N GLY A 584 20.18 1.65 -16.24
CA GLY A 584 20.33 0.40 -17.00
C GLY A 584 21.10 -0.66 -16.22
N GLY A 585 20.80 -1.92 -16.47
CA GLY A 585 21.45 -3.00 -15.75
C GLY A 585 21.21 -4.38 -16.33
N PHE A 586 21.79 -5.36 -15.63
CA PHE A 586 21.70 -6.78 -15.98
C PHE A 586 21.24 -7.59 -14.78
N THR A 587 20.46 -8.65 -15.05
CA THR A 587 20.05 -9.63 -14.05
C THR A 587 20.54 -11.02 -14.47
N TYR A 588 21.17 -11.71 -13.54
CA TYR A 588 21.60 -13.11 -13.67
C TYR A 588 20.81 -13.98 -12.70
N ARG A 589 20.18 -15.05 -13.21
CA ARG A 589 19.40 -16.02 -12.46
C ARG A 589 20.14 -17.34 -12.35
N PHE A 590 20.07 -17.97 -11.19
CA PHE A 590 20.77 -19.22 -10.92
C PHE A 590 20.07 -20.06 -9.83
N ASP A 591 20.42 -21.31 -9.72
CA ASP A 591 20.10 -22.19 -8.59
C ASP A 591 21.39 -22.59 -7.88
N PHE A 592 21.30 -22.87 -6.59
CA PHE A 592 22.35 -23.58 -5.89
C PHE A 592 22.25 -25.08 -6.27
N ASP A 593 23.39 -25.69 -6.64
CA ASP A 593 23.50 -27.11 -6.99
C ASP A 593 23.40 -28.01 -5.74
#